data_002dd103a26eb5a45b41c313a0ec9867
#
_entry.id   002dd103a26eb5a45b41c313a0ec9867
#
_cell.length_a   1.000
_cell.length_b   1.000
_cell.length_c   1.000
_cell.angle_alpha   90.00
_cell.angle_beta   90.00
_cell.angle_gamma   90.00
#
_symmetry.space_group_name_H-M   'P 1'
#
loop_
_entity.id
_entity.type
_entity.pdbx_description
1 polymer ?
#
loop_
_entity_poly.entity_id
_entity_poly.type
_entity_poly.pdbx_seq_one_letter_code
_entity_poly.pdbx_strand_id
1 'polypeptide(L)'
;IETLRGFGLSIQKATYGHEIARAQADGRIDFDHLERLPDEEAIARLVAIKGVGRWTAETFLILCEGRQDVFPAGDIALQEAMRWADRSPVRPREKDAWARAEMWRPHRSMAAHLLWGWYEAVKRGEVALEEDAIA
;
A
#
# COMPACT_ATOMS: atom_id res chain seq x y z
N ILE A 1 -13.33 21.81 3.46
CA ILE A 1 -12.06 21.56 4.21
C ILE A 1 -12.28 21.83 5.70
N GLU A 2 -12.85 22.94 6.10
CA GLU A 2 -13.09 23.27 7.52
C GLU A 2 -13.96 22.24 8.25
N THR A 3 -15.00 21.75 7.61
CA THR A 3 -15.86 20.68 8.15
C THR A 3 -15.07 19.41 8.44
N LEU A 4 -14.20 19.00 7.50
CA LEU A 4 -13.34 17.82 7.67
C LEU A 4 -12.32 18.00 8.81
N ARG A 5 -11.80 19.20 8.97
CA ARG A 5 -10.94 19.55 10.11
C ARG A 5 -11.69 19.46 11.45
N GLY A 6 -12.96 19.85 11.46
CA GLY A 6 -13.83 19.71 12.63
C GLY A 6 -13.99 18.26 13.12
N PHE A 7 -13.80 17.28 12.23
CA PHE A 7 -13.78 15.85 12.56
C PHE A 7 -12.39 15.33 12.95
N GLY A 8 -11.42 16.20 13.19
CA GLY A 8 -10.08 15.81 13.67
C GLY A 8 -9.06 15.49 12.57
N LEU A 9 -9.38 15.72 11.29
CA LEU A 9 -8.40 15.52 10.22
C LEU A 9 -7.37 16.67 10.21
N SER A 10 -6.11 16.32 9.96
CA SER A 10 -5.11 17.34 9.66
C SER A 10 -5.50 18.10 8.39
N ILE A 11 -5.00 19.34 8.25
CA ILE A 11 -5.28 20.17 7.06
C ILE A 11 -4.89 19.43 5.76
N GLN A 12 -3.79 18.70 5.78
CA GLN A 12 -3.31 17.92 4.64
C GLN A 12 -4.28 16.80 4.27
N LYS A 13 -4.74 16.01 5.25
CA LYS A 13 -5.71 14.94 5.04
C LYS A 13 -7.05 15.48 4.56
N ALA A 14 -7.52 16.58 5.14
CA ALA A 14 -8.75 17.24 4.71
C ALA A 14 -8.66 17.75 3.26
N THR A 15 -7.51 18.33 2.88
CA THR A 15 -7.25 18.79 1.51
C THR A 15 -7.25 17.61 0.52
N TYR A 16 -6.56 16.53 0.84
CA TYR A 16 -6.50 15.35 -0.05
C TYR A 16 -7.87 14.67 -0.19
N GLY A 17 -8.63 14.53 0.90
CA GLY A 17 -10.00 14.02 0.84
C GLY A 17 -10.91 14.89 -0.05
N HIS A 18 -10.76 16.20 0.03
CA HIS A 18 -11.48 17.13 -0.82
C HIS A 18 -11.08 16.99 -2.31
N GLU A 19 -9.79 16.81 -2.61
CA GLU A 19 -9.31 16.61 -3.99
C GLU A 19 -9.81 15.29 -4.58
N ILE A 20 -9.89 14.22 -3.79
CA ILE A 20 -10.48 12.94 -4.21
C ILE A 20 -11.97 13.12 -4.56
N ALA A 21 -12.75 13.76 -3.67
CA ALA A 21 -14.16 14.02 -3.91
C ALA A 21 -14.39 14.89 -5.15
N ARG A 22 -13.57 15.92 -5.36
CA ARG A 22 -13.59 16.72 -6.57
C ARG A 22 -13.26 15.93 -7.83
N ALA A 23 -12.26 15.07 -7.76
CA ALA A 23 -11.86 14.24 -8.90
C ALA A 23 -13.02 13.37 -9.39
N GLN A 24 -13.78 12.78 -8.46
CA GLN A 24 -15.01 12.03 -8.78
C GLN A 24 -16.09 12.95 -9.36
N ALA A 25 -16.36 14.09 -8.71
CA ALA A 25 -17.41 15.02 -9.15
C ALA A 25 -17.13 15.62 -10.53
N ASP A 26 -15.87 15.92 -10.84
CA ASP A 26 -15.42 16.49 -12.11
C ASP A 26 -15.24 15.42 -13.22
N GLY A 27 -15.47 14.14 -12.92
CA GLY A 27 -15.28 13.03 -13.87
C GLY A 27 -13.83 12.72 -14.21
N ARG A 28 -12.87 13.26 -13.45
CA ARG A 28 -11.43 12.94 -13.61
C ARG A 28 -11.10 11.50 -13.19
N ILE A 29 -11.90 10.96 -12.28
CA ILE A 29 -11.90 9.55 -11.90
C ILE A 29 -13.34 9.08 -11.78
N ASP A 30 -13.56 7.82 -12.11
CA ASP A 30 -14.82 7.11 -11.90
C ASP A 30 -14.45 5.83 -11.12
N PHE A 31 -14.77 5.81 -9.84
CA PHE A 31 -14.44 4.68 -8.96
C PHE A 31 -15.20 3.41 -9.35
N ASP A 32 -16.41 3.51 -9.91
CA ASP A 32 -17.17 2.35 -10.38
C ASP A 32 -16.55 1.72 -11.64
N HIS A 33 -15.86 2.54 -12.45
CA HIS A 33 -15.14 2.07 -13.62
C HIS A 33 -13.73 1.60 -13.29
N LEU A 34 -13.12 2.12 -12.22
CA LEU A 34 -11.74 1.85 -11.82
C LEU A 34 -11.47 0.35 -11.65
N GLU A 35 -12.43 -0.38 -11.07
CA GLU A 35 -12.33 -1.82 -10.83
C GLU A 35 -12.14 -2.65 -12.11
N ARG A 36 -12.54 -2.12 -13.27
CA ARG A 36 -12.44 -2.78 -14.58
C ARG A 36 -11.11 -2.56 -15.27
N LEU A 37 -10.29 -1.63 -14.78
CA LEU A 37 -9.00 -1.30 -15.35
C LEU A 37 -7.93 -2.31 -14.91
N PRO A 38 -6.92 -2.59 -15.74
CA PRO A 38 -5.72 -3.27 -15.29
C PRO A 38 -5.05 -2.55 -14.12
N ASP A 39 -4.32 -3.27 -13.27
CA ASP A 39 -3.73 -2.73 -12.03
C ASP A 39 -2.92 -1.46 -12.26
N GLU A 40 -1.99 -1.47 -13.20
CA GLU A 40 -1.12 -0.31 -13.47
C GLU A 40 -1.89 0.88 -14.03
N GLU A 41 -2.94 0.65 -14.80
CA GLU A 41 -3.79 1.73 -15.30
C GLU A 41 -4.63 2.34 -14.18
N ALA A 42 -5.19 1.51 -13.29
CA ALA A 42 -5.90 1.96 -12.10
C ALA A 42 -4.99 2.77 -11.18
N ILE A 43 -3.75 2.30 -10.94
CA ILE A 43 -2.74 3.03 -10.17
C ILE A 43 -2.47 4.40 -10.81
N ALA A 44 -2.25 4.45 -12.11
CA ALA A 44 -1.99 5.70 -12.83
C ALA A 44 -3.15 6.71 -12.70
N ARG A 45 -4.40 6.23 -12.76
CA ARG A 45 -5.59 7.07 -12.56
C ARG A 45 -5.66 7.64 -11.15
N LEU A 46 -5.38 6.83 -10.15
CA LEU A 46 -5.38 7.26 -8.74
C LEU A 46 -4.27 8.26 -8.45
N VAL A 47 -3.05 7.99 -8.93
CA VAL A 47 -1.88 8.86 -8.72
C VAL A 47 -2.03 10.22 -9.41
N ALA A 48 -2.86 10.33 -10.45
CA ALA A 48 -3.18 11.61 -11.07
C ALA A 48 -3.96 12.56 -10.14
N ILE A 49 -4.54 12.06 -9.04
CA ILE A 49 -5.21 12.88 -8.03
C ILE A 49 -4.16 13.46 -7.08
N LYS A 50 -4.19 14.78 -6.90
CA LYS A 50 -3.27 15.46 -5.99
C LYS A 50 -3.34 14.90 -4.58
N GLY A 51 -2.20 14.46 -4.06
CA GLY A 51 -2.08 13.89 -2.73
C GLY A 51 -2.22 12.36 -2.65
N VAL A 52 -2.50 11.71 -3.78
CA VAL A 52 -2.51 10.25 -3.88
C VAL A 52 -1.17 9.79 -4.46
N GLY A 53 -0.35 9.18 -3.62
CA GLY A 53 0.91 8.55 -4.07
C GLY A 53 0.69 7.10 -4.49
N ARG A 54 1.71 6.48 -5.09
CA ARG A 54 1.65 5.09 -5.55
C ARG A 54 1.30 4.12 -4.41
N TRP A 55 1.93 4.26 -3.25
CA TRP A 55 1.62 3.43 -2.08
C TRP A 55 0.16 3.52 -1.66
N THR A 56 -0.42 4.72 -1.65
CA THR A 56 -1.84 4.93 -1.32
C THR A 56 -2.74 4.27 -2.36
N ALA A 57 -2.42 4.41 -3.64
CA ALA A 57 -3.16 3.79 -4.74
C ALA A 57 -3.12 2.26 -4.63
N GLU A 58 -1.95 1.67 -4.46
CA GLU A 58 -1.75 0.22 -4.32
C GLU A 58 -2.50 -0.33 -3.11
N THR A 59 -2.40 0.34 -1.96
CA THR A 59 -3.09 -0.04 -0.73
C THR A 59 -4.61 0.01 -0.91
N PHE A 60 -5.14 1.05 -1.58
CA PHE A 60 -6.56 1.13 -1.91
C PHE A 60 -7.00 -0.04 -2.79
N LEU A 61 -6.26 -0.38 -3.82
CA LEU A 61 -6.60 -1.48 -4.72
C LEU A 61 -6.62 -2.83 -4.00
N ILE A 62 -5.72 -3.05 -3.05
CA ILE A 62 -5.68 -4.28 -2.25
C ILE A 62 -6.83 -4.31 -1.25
N LEU A 63 -6.98 -3.26 -0.42
CA LEU A 63 -7.86 -3.29 0.75
C LEU A 63 -9.32 -2.96 0.41
N CYS A 64 -9.57 -2.15 -0.61
CA CYS A 64 -10.92 -1.71 -0.98
C CYS A 64 -11.47 -2.45 -2.20
N GLU A 65 -10.66 -2.74 -3.21
CA GLU A 65 -11.09 -3.47 -4.41
C GLU A 65 -10.77 -4.97 -4.37
N GLY A 66 -9.95 -5.43 -3.41
CA GLY A 66 -9.58 -6.85 -3.27
C GLY A 66 -8.73 -7.37 -4.44
N ARG A 67 -7.93 -6.53 -5.07
CA ARG A 67 -7.06 -6.94 -6.16
C ARG A 67 -6.02 -7.94 -5.69
N GLN A 68 -5.76 -8.95 -6.49
CA GLN A 68 -4.99 -10.13 -6.06
C GLN A 68 -3.49 -10.03 -6.33
N ASP A 69 -3.08 -9.20 -7.28
CA ASP A 69 -1.69 -9.16 -7.74
C ASP A 69 -1.07 -7.76 -7.70
N VAL A 70 -1.33 -7.02 -6.64
CA VAL A 70 -0.72 -5.72 -6.35
C VAL A 70 0.23 -5.87 -5.15
N PHE A 71 1.41 -5.26 -5.22
CA PHE A 71 2.40 -5.30 -4.15
C PHE A 71 2.96 -3.89 -3.88
N PRO A 72 2.65 -3.28 -2.73
CA PRO A 72 3.15 -1.94 -2.39
C PRO A 72 4.60 -2.00 -1.94
N ALA A 73 5.52 -2.13 -2.88
CA ALA A 73 6.95 -2.32 -2.62
C ALA A 73 7.61 -1.14 -1.88
N GLY A 74 7.00 0.04 -1.92
CA GLY A 74 7.41 1.21 -1.14
C GLY A 74 6.97 1.16 0.34
N ASP A 75 6.19 0.17 0.74
CA ASP A 75 5.73 0.01 2.12
C ASP A 75 6.85 -0.45 3.05
N ILE A 76 7.13 0.36 4.08
CA ILE A 76 8.24 0.09 5.01
C ILE A 76 8.00 -1.18 5.84
N ALA A 77 6.77 -1.45 6.23
CA ALA A 77 6.43 -2.67 6.98
C ALA A 77 6.67 -3.92 6.13
N LEU A 78 6.26 -3.88 4.85
CA LEU A 78 6.54 -4.99 3.92
C LEU A 78 8.04 -5.18 3.68
N GLN A 79 8.77 -4.10 3.46
CA GLN A 79 10.23 -4.17 3.28
C GLN A 79 10.92 -4.75 4.52
N GLU A 80 10.48 -4.38 5.71
CA GLU A 80 11.04 -4.89 6.95
C GLU A 80 10.69 -6.38 7.15
N ALA A 81 9.46 -6.78 6.90
CA ALA A 81 9.06 -8.18 6.97
C ALA A 81 9.82 -9.03 5.92
N MET A 82 10.05 -8.50 4.72
CA MET A 82 10.90 -9.17 3.72
C MET A 82 12.35 -9.32 4.20
N ARG A 83 12.91 -8.29 4.86
CA ARG A 83 14.23 -8.38 5.47
C ARG A 83 14.31 -9.55 6.45
N TRP A 84 13.31 -9.70 7.29
CA TRP A 84 13.26 -10.83 8.25
C TRP A 84 13.13 -12.18 7.54
N ALA A 85 12.22 -12.27 6.56
CA ALA A 85 12.00 -13.50 5.80
C ALA A 85 13.25 -13.98 5.05
N ASP A 86 13.98 -13.05 4.46
CA ASP A 86 15.18 -13.33 3.67
C ASP A 86 16.45 -13.36 4.54
N ARG A 87 16.33 -13.17 5.87
CA ARG A 87 17.46 -13.08 6.82
C ARG A 87 18.53 -12.10 6.35
N SER A 88 18.09 -11.00 5.75
CA SER A 88 18.99 -9.98 5.21
C SER A 88 19.43 -9.00 6.31
N PRO A 89 20.70 -8.58 6.35
CA PRO A 89 21.15 -7.55 7.27
C PRO A 89 20.60 -6.16 6.93
N VAL A 90 20.14 -5.96 5.68
CA VAL A 90 19.68 -4.67 5.19
C VAL A 90 18.26 -4.78 4.64
N ARG A 91 17.43 -3.78 4.99
CA ARG A 91 16.08 -3.66 4.43
C ARG A 91 16.16 -3.40 2.91
N PRO A 92 15.41 -4.15 2.08
CA PRO A 92 15.40 -3.92 0.65
C PRO A 92 14.84 -2.54 0.32
N ARG A 93 15.40 -1.91 -0.69
CA ARG A 93 14.82 -0.70 -1.27
C ARG A 93 13.59 -1.07 -2.10
N GLU A 94 12.76 -0.09 -2.43
CA GLU A 94 11.53 -0.30 -3.19
C GLU A 94 11.73 -1.15 -4.45
N LYS A 95 12.74 -0.83 -5.27
CA LYS A 95 13.01 -1.59 -6.50
C LYS A 95 13.42 -3.05 -6.23
N ASP A 96 14.15 -3.29 -5.14
CA ASP A 96 14.62 -4.62 -4.77
C ASP A 96 13.45 -5.45 -4.21
N ALA A 97 12.57 -4.82 -3.42
CA ALA A 97 11.32 -5.41 -2.94
C ALA A 97 10.36 -5.76 -4.10
N TRP A 98 10.28 -4.89 -5.10
CA TRP A 98 9.49 -5.12 -6.31
C TRP A 98 10.00 -6.35 -7.08
N ALA A 99 11.30 -6.42 -7.34
CA ALA A 99 11.91 -7.57 -8.01
C ALA A 99 11.72 -8.87 -7.21
N ARG A 100 11.86 -8.81 -5.88
CA ARG A 100 11.65 -9.96 -5.00
C ARG A 100 10.20 -10.45 -5.01
N ALA A 101 9.23 -9.54 -5.11
CA ALA A 101 7.81 -9.86 -5.14
C ALA A 101 7.35 -10.56 -6.42
N GLU A 102 8.12 -10.50 -7.51
CA GLU A 102 7.80 -11.15 -8.78
C GLU A 102 7.54 -12.65 -8.64
N MET A 103 8.26 -13.32 -7.73
CA MET A 103 8.06 -14.76 -7.49
C MET A 103 6.69 -15.12 -6.90
N TRP A 104 5.96 -14.15 -6.38
CA TRP A 104 4.63 -14.35 -5.79
C TRP A 104 3.48 -14.09 -6.76
N ARG A 105 3.79 -13.74 -8.02
CA ARG A 105 2.75 -13.62 -9.05
C ARG A 105 2.02 -14.94 -9.26
N PRO A 106 0.72 -14.93 -9.50
CA PRO A 106 -0.22 -13.80 -9.57
C PRO A 106 -0.90 -13.47 -8.21
N HIS A 107 -0.26 -13.77 -7.08
CA HIS A 107 -0.83 -13.67 -5.74
C HIS A 107 -0.08 -12.69 -4.84
N ARG A 108 0.50 -11.62 -5.40
CA ARG A 108 1.33 -10.67 -4.66
C ARG A 108 0.59 -9.96 -3.52
N SER A 109 -0.71 -9.72 -3.67
CA SER A 109 -1.52 -9.12 -2.61
C SER A 109 -1.67 -10.04 -1.40
N MET A 110 -1.77 -11.35 -1.61
CA MET A 110 -1.79 -12.32 -0.52
C MET A 110 -0.45 -12.31 0.23
N ALA A 111 0.66 -12.25 -0.49
CA ALA A 111 1.98 -12.12 0.12
C ALA A 111 2.08 -10.83 0.96
N ALA A 112 1.55 -9.71 0.47
CA ALA A 112 1.50 -8.46 1.21
C ALA A 112 0.68 -8.60 2.51
N HIS A 113 -0.49 -9.23 2.46
CA HIS A 113 -1.30 -9.48 3.67
C HIS A 113 -0.58 -10.33 4.69
N LEU A 114 0.09 -11.39 4.28
CA LEU A 114 0.86 -12.26 5.18
C LEU A 114 2.03 -11.49 5.82
N LEU A 115 2.76 -10.72 5.05
CA LEU A 115 3.87 -9.92 5.54
C LEU A 115 3.41 -8.80 6.49
N TRP A 116 2.30 -8.11 6.19
CA TRP A 116 1.72 -7.14 7.12
C TRP A 116 1.27 -7.80 8.43
N GLY A 117 0.57 -8.93 8.35
CA GLY A 117 0.14 -9.67 9.54
C GLY A 117 1.31 -10.09 10.42
N TRP A 118 2.38 -10.59 9.80
CA TRP A 118 3.59 -10.97 10.52
C TRP A 118 4.30 -9.75 11.14
N TYR A 119 4.46 -8.68 10.37
CA TYR A 119 5.02 -7.42 10.89
C TYR A 119 4.26 -6.92 12.13
N GLU A 120 2.94 -6.87 12.06
CA GLU A 120 2.11 -6.43 13.17
C GLU A 120 2.21 -7.36 14.39
N ALA A 121 2.22 -8.68 14.18
CA ALA A 121 2.36 -9.66 15.26
C ALA A 121 3.70 -9.51 15.99
N VAL A 122 4.79 -9.29 15.24
CA VAL A 122 6.11 -9.01 15.82
C VAL A 122 6.10 -7.69 16.60
N LYS A 123 5.52 -6.64 16.04
CA LYS A 123 5.43 -5.32 16.70
C LYS A 123 4.61 -5.35 17.99
N ARG A 124 3.59 -6.21 18.06
CA ARG A 124 2.79 -6.42 19.28
C ARG A 124 3.45 -7.38 20.28
N GLY A 125 4.60 -7.99 19.92
CA GLY A 125 5.29 -8.97 20.77
C GLY A 125 4.61 -10.33 20.84
N GLU A 126 3.70 -10.63 19.91
CA GLU A 126 3.00 -11.92 19.81
C GLU A 126 3.87 -13.00 19.18
N VAL A 127 4.83 -12.60 18.37
CA VAL A 127 5.80 -13.46 17.68
C VAL A 127 7.19 -12.89 17.91
N ALA A 128 8.12 -13.74 18.37
CA ALA A 128 9.53 -13.39 18.44
C ALA A 128 10.21 -13.68 17.09
N LEU A 129 11.13 -12.80 16.70
CA LEU A 129 12.07 -13.10 15.63
C LEU A 129 13.14 -14.03 16.20
N GLU A 130 13.50 -15.10 15.50
CA GLU A 130 14.63 -15.91 15.87
C GLU A 130 15.89 -15.03 15.85
N GLU A 131 16.75 -15.15 16.89
CA GLU A 131 17.95 -14.30 17.05
C GLU A 131 18.87 -14.34 15.82
N ASP A 132 18.90 -15.46 15.11
CA ASP A 132 19.66 -15.67 13.87
C ASP A 132 19.06 -14.97 12.64
N ALA A 133 17.83 -14.47 12.73
CA ALA A 133 17.17 -13.78 11.62
C ALA A 133 17.54 -12.30 11.51
N ILE A 134 18.31 -11.77 12.48
CA ILE A 134 18.63 -10.33 12.59
C ILE A 134 20.15 -10.08 12.51
N ALA A 135 20.93 -11.13 12.53
CA ALA A 135 22.40 -11.02 12.48
C ALA A 135 22.94 -10.57 11.13
#